data_0b3346acb1fe21ca810d8fadb7214025
#
_entry.id   0b3346acb1fe21ca810d8fadb7214025
#
_cell.length_a   1.000
_cell.length_b   1.000
_cell.length_c   1.000
_cell.angle_alpha   90.00
_cell.angle_beta   90.00
_cell.angle_gamma   90.00
#
_symmetry.space_group_name_H-M   'P 1'
#
loop_
_entity.id
_entity.type
_entity.pdbx_description
1 polymer ?
#
loop_
_entity_poly.entity_id
_entity_poly.type
_entity_poly.pdbx_seq_one_letter_code
_entity_poly.pdbx_strand_id
1 'polypeptide(L)'
;RCGLGEFNLPARQPGSSIMPGKVNPVIPEVMNQIAFKVIGNELCVTMADEAAQMELNAMEPVMAQCCFESAELLVNGFDTLRIRCVEGITANEEKCLQYVRNSIGVVTALNPIIGYKNSTKIAKEALETGRGVYELVLEHGILNRDELDEVLRPENMIHPVKLDIKPRR
;
A
#
# COMPACT_ATOMS: atom_id res chain seq x y z
N ARG A 1 -5.36 -14.18 1.71
CA ARG A 1 -5.00 -14.88 0.45
C ARG A 1 -5.79 -14.39 -0.76
N CYS A 2 -6.88 -13.69 -0.53
CA CYS A 2 -7.73 -13.15 -1.62
C CYS A 2 -7.43 -11.69 -1.97
N GLY A 3 -6.46 -11.06 -1.30
CA GLY A 3 -6.02 -9.70 -1.59
C GLY A 3 -4.91 -9.65 -2.63
N LEU A 4 -4.31 -8.48 -2.80
CA LEU A 4 -3.22 -8.24 -3.75
C LEU A 4 -1.96 -9.08 -3.42
N GLY A 5 -1.74 -9.40 -2.14
CA GLY A 5 -0.64 -10.25 -1.71
C GLY A 5 0.74 -9.60 -1.84
N GLU A 6 0.82 -8.28 -1.71
CA GLU A 6 2.06 -7.52 -1.84
C GLU A 6 2.93 -7.57 -0.59
N PHE A 7 2.29 -7.72 0.59
CA PHE A 7 2.98 -7.85 1.86
C PHE A 7 2.24 -8.79 2.81
N ASN A 8 2.93 -9.22 3.84
CA ASN A 8 2.40 -10.08 4.89
C ASN A 8 2.39 -9.33 6.21
N LEU A 9 1.28 -9.44 6.94
CA LEU A 9 1.19 -9.03 8.33
C LEU A 9 1.60 -10.20 9.23
N PRO A 10 2.24 -9.94 10.39
CA PRO A 10 2.57 -10.99 11.34
C PRO A 10 1.29 -11.64 11.90
N ALA A 11 1.23 -12.96 11.87
CA ALA A 11 0.14 -13.74 12.46
C ALA A 11 0.16 -13.59 13.99
N ARG A 12 -0.99 -13.23 14.59
CA ARG A 12 -1.09 -13.04 16.05
C ARG A 12 -2.03 -14.02 16.73
N GLN A 13 -3.08 -14.46 16.02
CA GLN A 13 -3.98 -15.49 16.53
C GLN A 13 -4.65 -16.24 15.38
N PRO A 14 -5.18 -17.46 15.63
CA PRO A 14 -6.03 -18.15 14.66
C PRO A 14 -7.25 -17.32 14.32
N GLY A 15 -7.59 -17.25 13.03
CA GLY A 15 -8.74 -16.45 12.58
C GLY A 15 -10.08 -17.15 12.71
N SER A 16 -10.09 -18.47 12.92
CA SER A 16 -11.30 -19.28 13.07
C SER A 16 -10.97 -20.69 13.54
N SER A 17 -11.83 -21.29 14.36
CA SER A 17 -11.77 -22.70 14.73
C SER A 17 -12.24 -23.64 13.61
N ILE A 18 -13.03 -23.14 12.66
CA ILE A 18 -13.64 -23.92 11.56
C ILE A 18 -12.74 -23.94 10.31
N MET A 19 -11.94 -22.91 10.10
CA MET A 19 -11.08 -22.77 8.92
C MET A 19 -9.60 -22.87 9.28
N PRO A 20 -8.98 -24.05 9.20
CA PRO A 20 -7.56 -24.23 9.49
C PRO A 20 -6.69 -23.30 8.63
N GLY A 21 -5.71 -22.65 9.24
CA GLY A 21 -4.79 -21.74 8.56
C GLY A 21 -5.35 -20.37 8.21
N LYS A 22 -6.58 -20.04 8.60
CA LYS A 22 -7.11 -18.68 8.52
C LYS A 22 -6.41 -17.80 9.56
N VAL A 23 -5.91 -16.66 9.13
CA VAL A 23 -5.34 -15.61 9.99
C VAL A 23 -6.02 -14.28 9.64
N ASN A 24 -6.60 -13.63 10.65
CA ASN A 24 -7.19 -12.30 10.49
C ASN A 24 -6.17 -11.21 10.86
N PRO A 25 -6.27 -10.00 10.28
CA PRO A 25 -5.42 -8.85 10.62
C PRO A 25 -5.90 -8.20 11.92
N VAL A 26 -5.89 -8.94 13.04
CA VAL A 26 -6.53 -8.55 14.30
C VAL A 26 -5.97 -7.26 14.91
N ILE A 27 -4.69 -6.95 14.70
CA ILE A 27 -4.10 -5.71 15.22
C ILE A 27 -4.63 -4.46 14.47
N PRO A 28 -4.67 -4.43 13.12
CA PRO A 28 -5.40 -3.39 12.39
C PRO A 28 -6.89 -3.30 12.76
N GLU A 29 -7.56 -4.43 13.01
CA GLU A 29 -8.96 -4.44 13.45
C GLU A 29 -9.15 -3.77 14.82
N VAL A 30 -8.23 -4.01 15.77
CA VAL A 30 -8.21 -3.31 17.07
C VAL A 30 -8.03 -1.80 16.87
N MET A 31 -7.14 -1.37 15.98
CA MET A 31 -6.95 0.05 15.68
C MET A 31 -8.21 0.71 15.13
N ASN A 32 -8.96 0.01 14.28
CA ASN A 32 -10.26 0.51 13.80
C ASN A 32 -11.25 0.69 14.95
N GLN A 33 -11.32 -0.25 15.90
CA GLN A 33 -12.19 -0.14 17.06
C GLN A 33 -11.80 1.04 17.97
N ILE A 34 -10.51 1.25 18.18
CA ILE A 34 -10.00 2.42 18.90
C ILE A 34 -10.42 3.72 18.18
N ALA A 35 -10.22 3.78 16.85
CA ALA A 35 -10.61 4.93 16.06
C ALA A 35 -12.10 5.23 16.16
N PHE A 36 -12.96 4.20 16.10
CA PHE A 36 -14.41 4.37 16.25
C PHE A 36 -14.77 4.91 17.64
N LYS A 37 -14.10 4.44 18.69
CA LYS A 37 -14.33 4.92 20.05
C LYS A 37 -13.88 6.38 20.21
N VAL A 38 -12.74 6.75 19.66
CA VAL A 38 -12.22 8.13 19.68
C VAL A 38 -13.15 9.09 18.93
N ILE A 39 -13.67 8.70 17.77
CA ILE A 39 -14.66 9.48 17.01
C ILE A 39 -15.96 9.65 17.82
N GLY A 40 -16.41 8.60 18.51
CA GLY A 40 -17.57 8.69 19.39
C GLY A 40 -17.34 9.64 20.58
N ASN A 41 -16.15 9.62 21.16
CA ASN A 41 -15.77 10.52 22.24
C ASN A 41 -15.69 11.98 21.76
N GLU A 42 -15.18 12.21 20.53
CA GLU A 42 -15.14 13.55 19.91
C GLU A 42 -16.55 14.14 19.76
N LEU A 43 -17.50 13.36 19.27
CA LEU A 43 -18.89 13.79 19.18
C LEU A 43 -19.48 14.13 20.54
N CYS A 44 -19.17 13.34 21.58
CA CYS A 44 -19.60 13.61 22.94
C CYS A 44 -19.04 14.94 23.46
N VAL A 45 -17.77 15.22 23.19
CA VAL A 45 -17.12 16.50 23.55
C VAL A 45 -17.79 17.67 22.82
N THR A 46 -18.05 17.54 21.52
CA THR A 46 -18.71 18.57 20.71
C THR A 46 -20.11 18.90 21.28
N MET A 47 -20.91 17.88 21.62
CA MET A 47 -22.25 18.09 22.20
C MET A 47 -22.17 18.74 23.60
N ALA A 48 -21.20 18.36 24.40
CA ALA A 48 -20.96 18.94 25.71
C ALA A 48 -20.50 20.40 25.62
N ASP A 49 -19.71 20.75 24.62
CA ASP A 49 -19.29 22.12 24.36
C ASP A 49 -20.48 23.00 23.90
N GLU A 50 -21.31 22.50 23.00
CA GLU A 50 -22.54 23.21 22.56
C GLU A 50 -23.53 23.48 23.70
N ALA A 51 -23.53 22.63 24.73
CA ALA A 51 -24.38 22.81 25.90
C ALA A 51 -23.86 23.86 26.89
N ALA A 52 -22.70 24.41 26.66
CA ALA A 52 -22.08 25.46 27.48
C ALA A 52 -22.86 26.78 27.41
N GLN A 53 -22.64 27.62 28.43
CA GLN A 53 -23.16 28.99 28.47
C GLN A 53 -22.01 29.97 28.64
N MET A 54 -21.55 30.57 27.54
CA MET A 54 -20.39 31.45 27.49
C MET A 54 -19.15 30.74 28.06
N GLU A 55 -18.52 31.31 29.09
CA GLU A 55 -17.34 30.72 29.75
C GLU A 55 -17.67 29.70 30.85
N LEU A 56 -18.93 29.32 31.01
CA LEU A 56 -19.36 28.33 31.99
C LEU A 56 -19.86 27.06 31.31
N ASN A 57 -19.12 25.95 31.49
CA ASN A 57 -19.51 24.65 31.00
C ASN A 57 -19.63 23.63 32.13
N ALA A 58 -20.86 23.30 32.48
CA ALA A 58 -21.17 22.30 33.52
C ALA A 58 -20.88 20.84 33.04
N MET A 59 -20.58 20.65 31.74
CA MET A 59 -20.28 19.35 31.13
C MET A 59 -18.77 19.02 31.06
N GLU A 60 -17.90 19.87 31.65
CA GLU A 60 -16.46 19.61 31.70
C GLU A 60 -16.06 18.20 32.17
N PRO A 61 -16.74 17.58 33.17
CA PRO A 61 -16.33 16.24 33.62
C PRO A 61 -16.44 15.17 32.51
N VAL A 62 -17.46 15.18 31.66
CA VAL A 62 -17.59 14.23 30.57
C VAL A 62 -16.61 14.53 29.43
N MET A 63 -16.32 15.82 29.17
CA MET A 63 -15.31 16.23 28.20
C MET A 63 -13.92 15.72 28.61
N ALA A 64 -13.53 15.94 29.88
CA ALA A 64 -12.27 15.45 30.43
C ALA A 64 -12.17 13.92 30.34
N GLN A 65 -13.24 13.21 30.73
CA GLN A 65 -13.31 11.74 30.60
C GLN A 65 -13.07 11.30 29.17
N CYS A 66 -13.78 11.85 28.20
CA CYS A 66 -13.64 11.49 26.78
C CYS A 66 -12.22 11.78 26.24
N CYS A 67 -11.63 12.90 26.61
CA CYS A 67 -10.27 13.28 26.21
C CYS A 67 -9.22 12.32 26.78
N PHE A 68 -9.26 12.05 28.09
CA PHE A 68 -8.29 11.16 28.72
C PHE A 68 -8.43 9.72 28.24
N GLU A 69 -9.65 9.19 28.12
CA GLU A 69 -9.90 7.87 27.56
C GLU A 69 -9.35 7.75 26.12
N SER A 70 -9.61 8.75 25.30
CA SER A 70 -9.12 8.76 23.92
C SER A 70 -7.58 8.79 23.85
N ALA A 71 -6.94 9.61 24.68
CA ALA A 71 -5.49 9.69 24.75
C ALA A 71 -4.87 8.36 25.19
N GLU A 72 -5.40 7.73 26.24
CA GLU A 72 -4.93 6.42 26.71
C GLU A 72 -5.11 5.32 25.67
N LEU A 73 -6.27 5.26 25.01
CA LEU A 73 -6.53 4.29 23.94
C LEU A 73 -5.58 4.47 22.77
N LEU A 74 -5.31 5.70 22.36
CA LEU A 74 -4.41 6.00 21.24
C LEU A 74 -2.96 5.64 21.57
N VAL A 75 -2.46 5.99 22.76
CA VAL A 75 -1.07 5.66 23.18
C VAL A 75 -0.88 4.14 23.17
N ASN A 76 -1.74 3.41 23.86
CA ASN A 76 -1.65 1.94 23.92
C ASN A 76 -1.89 1.28 22.55
N GLY A 77 -2.80 1.84 21.74
CA GLY A 77 -3.11 1.37 20.40
C GLY A 77 -1.92 1.52 19.45
N PHE A 78 -1.27 2.67 19.43
CA PHE A 78 -0.11 2.91 18.56
C PHE A 78 1.09 2.03 18.94
N ASP A 79 1.37 1.84 20.22
CA ASP A 79 2.40 0.90 20.65
C ASP A 79 2.07 -0.55 20.27
N THR A 80 0.82 -0.94 20.44
CA THR A 80 0.35 -2.27 20.02
C THR A 80 0.48 -2.44 18.50
N LEU A 81 0.06 -1.44 17.71
CA LEU A 81 0.17 -1.46 16.25
C LEU A 81 1.63 -1.56 15.82
N ARG A 82 2.51 -0.72 16.40
CA ARG A 82 3.94 -0.70 16.08
C ARG A 82 4.59 -2.05 16.35
N ILE A 83 4.53 -2.53 17.60
CA ILE A 83 5.28 -3.71 18.07
C ILE A 83 4.68 -5.01 17.50
N ARG A 84 3.35 -5.08 17.40
CA ARG A 84 2.67 -6.34 17.06
C ARG A 84 2.27 -6.45 15.59
N CYS A 85 2.38 -5.37 14.81
CA CYS A 85 2.04 -5.38 13.39
C CYS A 85 3.18 -4.79 12.55
N VAL A 86 3.46 -3.48 12.66
CA VAL A 86 4.32 -2.77 11.72
C VAL A 86 5.74 -3.31 11.68
N GLU A 87 6.37 -3.57 12.84
CA GLU A 87 7.73 -4.11 12.94
C GLU A 87 7.88 -5.53 12.35
N GLY A 88 6.78 -6.24 12.14
CA GLY A 88 6.78 -7.59 11.59
C GLY A 88 6.23 -7.69 10.16
N ILE A 89 6.01 -6.58 9.47
CA ILE A 89 5.57 -6.58 8.07
C ILE A 89 6.72 -7.05 7.18
N THR A 90 6.43 -7.98 6.27
CA THR A 90 7.36 -8.43 5.24
C THR A 90 6.77 -8.24 3.85
N ALA A 91 7.61 -7.86 2.89
CA ALA A 91 7.20 -7.73 1.49
C ALA A 91 7.22 -9.10 0.78
N ASN A 92 6.28 -9.29 -0.15
CA ASN A 92 6.31 -10.38 -1.12
C ASN A 92 6.99 -9.86 -2.40
N GLU A 93 8.31 -9.76 -2.37
CA GLU A 93 9.13 -9.09 -3.40
C GLU A 93 8.87 -9.64 -4.80
N GLU A 94 8.83 -10.96 -4.95
CA GLU A 94 8.55 -11.59 -6.25
C GLU A 94 7.17 -11.20 -6.79
N LYS A 95 6.15 -11.16 -5.93
CA LYS A 95 4.80 -10.76 -6.31
C LYS A 95 4.73 -9.29 -6.73
N CYS A 96 5.39 -8.42 -5.97
CA CYS A 96 5.50 -7.00 -6.31
C CYS A 96 6.23 -6.81 -7.64
N LEU A 97 7.33 -7.53 -7.86
CA LEU A 97 8.08 -7.47 -9.11
C LEU A 97 7.23 -7.95 -10.31
N GLN A 98 6.43 -9.01 -10.14
CA GLN A 98 5.50 -9.47 -11.17
C GLN A 98 4.46 -8.41 -11.52
N TYR A 99 3.91 -7.70 -10.53
CA TYR A 99 2.97 -6.61 -10.78
C TYR A 99 3.62 -5.47 -11.57
N VAL A 100 4.85 -5.09 -11.23
CA VAL A 100 5.59 -4.09 -11.98
C VAL A 100 5.83 -4.55 -13.41
N ARG A 101 6.37 -5.76 -13.61
CA ARG A 101 6.68 -6.31 -14.94
C ARG A 101 5.45 -6.46 -15.83
N ASN A 102 4.30 -6.78 -15.26
CA ASN A 102 3.04 -6.93 -15.99
C ASN A 102 2.27 -5.62 -16.18
N SER A 103 2.72 -4.54 -15.54
CA SER A 103 2.07 -3.23 -15.69
C SER A 103 2.36 -2.63 -17.07
N ILE A 104 1.31 -2.16 -17.76
CA ILE A 104 1.47 -1.38 -19.00
C ILE A 104 2.24 -0.08 -18.74
N GLY A 105 2.16 0.45 -17.52
CA GLY A 105 2.86 1.68 -17.11
C GLY A 105 4.39 1.63 -17.29
N VAL A 106 5.00 0.44 -17.27
CA VAL A 106 6.46 0.30 -17.47
C VAL A 106 6.92 0.71 -18.88
N VAL A 107 6.02 0.78 -19.86
CA VAL A 107 6.31 1.33 -21.19
C VAL A 107 6.84 2.76 -21.10
N THR A 108 6.41 3.53 -20.09
CA THR A 108 6.90 4.90 -19.90
C THR A 108 8.39 4.94 -19.57
N ALA A 109 8.89 3.99 -18.78
CA ALA A 109 10.32 3.86 -18.48
C ALA A 109 11.14 3.42 -19.72
N LEU A 110 10.53 2.66 -20.62
CA LEU A 110 11.16 2.22 -21.87
C LEU A 110 11.20 3.31 -22.95
N ASN A 111 10.26 4.25 -22.91
CA ASN A 111 10.08 5.26 -23.96
C ASN A 111 11.36 6.07 -24.33
N PRO A 112 12.20 6.51 -23.39
CA PRO A 112 13.45 7.21 -23.72
C PRO A 112 14.44 6.38 -24.54
N ILE A 113 14.34 5.03 -24.45
CA ILE A 113 15.28 4.08 -25.04
C ILE A 113 14.74 3.55 -26.37
N ILE A 114 13.53 2.99 -26.37
CA ILE A 114 12.94 2.36 -27.56
C ILE A 114 12.16 3.34 -28.45
N GLY A 115 11.92 4.55 -27.96
CA GLY A 115 11.20 5.59 -28.65
C GLY A 115 9.67 5.45 -28.61
N TYR A 116 8.97 6.58 -28.77
CA TYR A 116 7.50 6.65 -28.65
C TYR A 116 6.75 5.67 -29.57
N LYS A 117 7.21 5.51 -30.82
CA LYS A 117 6.53 4.64 -31.80
C LYS A 117 6.53 3.17 -31.38
N ASN A 118 7.67 2.65 -30.91
CA ASN A 118 7.75 1.29 -30.41
C ASN A 118 6.98 1.13 -29.08
N SER A 119 7.11 2.11 -28.20
CA SER A 119 6.36 2.13 -26.92
C SER A 119 4.85 2.04 -27.14
N THR A 120 4.32 2.83 -28.09
CA THR A 120 2.89 2.80 -28.43
C THR A 120 2.45 1.46 -29.01
N LYS A 121 3.28 0.85 -29.89
CA LYS A 121 3.00 -0.47 -30.45
C LYS A 121 2.92 -1.53 -29.36
N ILE A 122 3.92 -1.60 -28.49
CA ILE A 122 3.97 -2.56 -27.37
C ILE A 122 2.81 -2.35 -26.40
N ALA A 123 2.50 -1.10 -26.02
CA ALA A 123 1.39 -0.80 -25.14
C ALA A 123 0.04 -1.24 -25.71
N LYS A 124 -0.19 -1.01 -27.00
CA LYS A 124 -1.41 -1.41 -27.69
C LYS A 124 -1.56 -2.94 -27.73
N GLU A 125 -0.49 -3.64 -28.09
CA GLU A 125 -0.47 -5.10 -28.12
C GLU A 125 -0.66 -5.70 -26.72
N ALA A 126 -0.05 -5.13 -25.68
CA ALA A 126 -0.25 -5.55 -24.30
C ALA A 126 -1.72 -5.41 -23.86
N LEU A 127 -2.38 -4.29 -24.24
CA LEU A 127 -3.80 -4.08 -23.97
C LEU A 127 -4.72 -5.06 -24.70
N GLU A 128 -4.43 -5.35 -25.96
CA GLU A 128 -5.26 -6.23 -26.79
C GLU A 128 -5.10 -7.72 -26.43
N THR A 129 -3.88 -8.12 -26.03
CA THR A 129 -3.57 -9.53 -25.77
C THR A 129 -3.57 -9.91 -24.29
N GLY A 130 -3.54 -8.92 -23.37
CA GLY A 130 -3.38 -9.15 -21.94
C GLY A 130 -1.97 -9.62 -21.52
N ARG A 131 -0.99 -9.58 -22.42
CA ARG A 131 0.39 -10.00 -22.18
C ARG A 131 1.20 -8.91 -21.54
N GLY A 132 2.23 -9.31 -20.77
CA GLY A 132 3.12 -8.36 -20.11
C GLY A 132 4.03 -7.59 -21.09
N VAL A 133 4.25 -6.31 -20.82
CA VAL A 133 5.16 -5.46 -21.62
C VAL A 133 6.58 -6.08 -21.69
N TYR A 134 7.06 -6.65 -20.60
CA TYR A 134 8.37 -7.30 -20.51
C TYR A 134 8.53 -8.42 -21.57
N GLU A 135 7.53 -9.29 -21.64
CA GLU A 135 7.54 -10.41 -22.60
C GLU A 135 7.49 -9.93 -24.04
N LEU A 136 6.63 -8.95 -24.34
CA LEU A 136 6.48 -8.41 -25.69
C LEU A 136 7.75 -7.72 -26.19
N VAL A 137 8.46 -6.98 -25.35
CA VAL A 137 9.73 -6.33 -25.72
C VAL A 137 10.80 -7.37 -26.09
N LEU A 138 10.88 -8.48 -25.35
CA LEU A 138 11.80 -9.59 -25.66
C LEU A 138 11.41 -10.31 -26.93
N GLU A 139 10.14 -10.62 -27.13
CA GLU A 139 9.66 -11.33 -28.32
C GLU A 139 9.85 -10.53 -29.60
N HIS A 140 9.61 -9.23 -29.54
CA HIS A 140 9.90 -8.33 -30.67
C HIS A 140 11.42 -8.06 -30.88
N GLY A 141 12.28 -8.60 -30.01
CA GLY A 141 13.71 -8.45 -30.10
C GLY A 141 14.21 -7.00 -29.99
N ILE A 142 13.43 -6.10 -29.39
CA ILE A 142 13.74 -4.67 -29.27
C ILE A 142 14.92 -4.45 -28.32
N LEU A 143 14.90 -5.16 -27.19
CA LEU A 143 15.97 -5.22 -26.19
C LEU A 143 16.24 -6.68 -25.82
N ASN A 144 17.46 -7.00 -25.39
CA ASN A 144 17.75 -8.29 -24.77
C ASN A 144 17.34 -8.26 -23.27
N ARG A 145 17.44 -9.44 -22.61
CA ARG A 145 17.03 -9.59 -21.22
C ARG A 145 17.82 -8.69 -20.27
N ASP A 146 19.15 -8.65 -20.43
CA ASP A 146 20.04 -7.89 -19.55
C ASP A 146 19.81 -6.38 -19.70
N GLU A 147 19.62 -5.91 -20.93
CA GLU A 147 19.28 -4.52 -21.23
C GLU A 147 17.92 -4.14 -20.64
N LEU A 148 16.93 -5.03 -20.77
CA LEU A 148 15.58 -4.80 -20.28
C LEU A 148 15.52 -4.81 -18.74
N ASP A 149 16.20 -5.75 -18.11
CA ASP A 149 16.31 -5.83 -16.65
C ASP A 149 17.02 -4.60 -16.08
N GLU A 150 18.05 -4.07 -16.75
CA GLU A 150 18.72 -2.85 -16.33
C GLU A 150 17.81 -1.62 -16.42
N VAL A 151 17.06 -1.47 -17.52
CA VAL A 151 16.13 -0.35 -17.72
C VAL A 151 15.00 -0.37 -16.71
N LEU A 152 14.47 -1.56 -16.40
CA LEU A 152 13.33 -1.74 -15.50
C LEU A 152 13.74 -1.97 -14.04
N ARG A 153 14.99 -1.72 -13.67
CA ARG A 153 15.37 -1.66 -12.26
C ARG A 153 14.58 -0.57 -11.55
N PRO A 154 14.00 -0.83 -10.38
CA PRO A 154 13.25 0.17 -9.63
C PRO A 154 14.03 1.48 -9.42
N GLU A 155 15.33 1.39 -9.15
CA GLU A 155 16.22 2.53 -8.95
C GLU A 155 16.27 3.43 -10.19
N ASN A 156 16.35 2.83 -11.38
CA ASN A 156 16.41 3.56 -12.65
C ASN A 156 15.05 4.18 -13.04
N MET A 157 13.95 3.61 -12.56
CA MET A 157 12.61 4.17 -12.77
C MET A 157 12.32 5.34 -11.82
N ILE A 158 12.82 5.29 -10.59
CA ILE A 158 12.62 6.35 -9.58
C ILE A 158 13.59 7.51 -9.82
N HIS A 159 14.84 7.19 -10.17
CA HIS A 159 15.90 8.15 -10.47
C HIS A 159 16.42 7.90 -11.87
N PRO A 160 15.75 8.43 -12.93
CA PRO A 160 16.13 8.14 -14.31
C PRO A 160 17.59 8.47 -14.60
N VAL A 161 18.35 7.45 -14.95
CA VAL A 161 19.77 7.57 -15.37
C VAL A 161 19.82 7.48 -16.88
N LYS A 162 20.73 8.23 -17.50
CA LYS A 162 20.95 8.14 -18.95
C LYS A 162 21.71 6.85 -19.25
N LEU A 163 20.98 5.82 -19.69
CA LEU A 163 21.54 4.54 -20.08
C LEU A 163 21.99 4.60 -21.56
N ASP A 164 23.20 4.15 -21.85
CA ASP A 164 23.70 4.07 -23.24
C ASP A 164 23.28 2.73 -23.88
N ILE A 165 21.96 2.52 -23.94
CA ILE A 165 21.33 1.34 -24.54
C ILE A 165 20.68 1.75 -25.85
N LYS A 166 20.97 1.03 -26.95
CA LYS A 166 20.38 1.29 -28.26
C LYS A 166 19.42 0.16 -28.64
N PRO A 167 18.16 0.50 -29.01
CA PRO A 167 17.20 -0.52 -29.43
C PRO A 167 17.68 -1.19 -30.73
N ARG A 168 17.42 -2.47 -30.82
CA ARG A 168 17.62 -3.23 -32.06
C ARG A 168 16.51 -2.88 -33.05
N ARG A 169 16.87 -2.78 -34.33
CA ARG A 169 15.94 -2.45 -35.42
C ARG A 169 15.11 -3.66 -35.83
#